data_f090b6603a1f3ef5cb2f49def4d8c944
#
_entry.id   f090b6603a1f3ef5cb2f49def4d8c944
#
_cell.length_a   1.000
_cell.length_b   1.000
_cell.length_c   1.000
_cell.angle_alpha   90.00
_cell.angle_beta   90.00
_cell.angle_gamma   90.00
#
_symmetry.space_group_name_H-M   'P 1'
#
loop_
_entity.id
_entity.type
_entity.pdbx_description
1 polymer ?
#
loop_
_entity_poly.entity_id
_entity_poly.type
_entity_poly.pdbx_seq_one_letter_code
_entity_poly.pdbx_strand_id
1 'polypeptide(L)'
;MINEVVSVKMPVKEKIRILKNHFEPENATGREARLSLVTGIHGDELDGQYVCYEVIRQIKAHPELLTGTVDVYPCINPLGMDMGARGIPMFDLDMNRVFPGDNNGAMAEYVAAEVVNDIIGSDLCIDCLLYTSDAADDLT
;
A
#
# COMPACT_ATOMS: atom_id res chain seq x y z
N MET A 1 9.06 -9.08 7.99
CA MET A 1 10.03 -7.95 8.16
C MET A 1 9.36 -6.68 7.68
N ILE A 2 9.64 -5.50 8.28
CA ILE A 2 9.13 -4.21 7.79
C ILE A 2 10.18 -3.62 6.86
N ASN A 3 9.79 -3.32 5.63
CA ASN A 3 10.66 -2.78 4.59
C ASN A 3 10.14 -1.41 4.13
N GLU A 4 11.05 -0.49 3.85
CA GLU A 4 10.72 0.79 3.22
C GLU A 4 10.62 0.58 1.70
N VAL A 5 9.47 0.91 1.12
CA VAL A 5 9.21 0.86 -0.32
C VAL A 5 9.74 2.12 -0.99
N VAL A 6 9.37 3.27 -0.43
CA VAL A 6 9.78 4.58 -0.90
C VAL A 6 9.82 5.57 0.27
N SER A 7 10.74 6.53 0.21
CA SER A 7 10.71 7.68 1.10
C SER A 7 10.93 8.98 0.33
N VAL A 8 10.14 10.00 0.68
CA VAL A 8 10.22 11.34 0.11
C VAL A 8 10.57 12.33 1.20
N LYS A 9 11.59 13.14 0.94
CA LYS A 9 12.00 14.21 1.86
C LYS A 9 10.97 15.33 1.84
N MET A 10 10.58 15.75 3.02
CA MET A 10 9.71 16.90 3.25
C MET A 10 10.50 18.07 3.85
N PRO A 11 9.94 19.29 3.85
CA PRO A 11 10.54 20.40 4.60
C PRO A 11 10.81 20.03 6.06
N VAL A 12 11.73 20.75 6.70
CA VAL A 12 12.08 20.60 8.14
C VAL A 12 12.63 19.22 8.49
N LYS A 13 13.27 18.53 7.54
CA LYS A 13 13.87 17.19 7.69
C LYS A 13 12.86 16.06 7.95
N GLU A 14 11.57 16.30 7.78
CA GLU A 14 10.55 15.25 7.80
C GLU A 14 10.65 14.36 6.56
N LYS A 15 10.05 13.18 6.65
CA LYS A 15 9.96 12.23 5.53
C LYS A 15 8.59 11.58 5.49
N ILE A 16 8.03 11.50 4.28
CA ILE A 16 6.93 10.57 4.02
C ILE A 16 7.56 9.23 3.68
N ARG A 17 7.08 8.16 4.31
CA ARG A 17 7.54 6.79 4.06
C ARG A 17 6.36 5.90 3.74
N ILE A 18 6.49 5.15 2.67
CA ILE A 18 5.59 4.02 2.40
C ILE A 18 6.33 2.76 2.82
N LEU A 19 5.71 2.02 3.72
CA LEU A 19 6.27 0.81 4.30
C LEU A 19 5.43 -0.39 3.88
N LYS A 20 6.08 -1.56 3.79
CA LYS A 20 5.40 -2.84 3.67
C LYS A 20 5.83 -3.80 4.76
N ASN A 21 4.93 -4.71 5.14
CA ASN A 21 5.27 -5.91 5.88
C ASN A 21 5.50 -7.03 4.89
N HIS A 22 6.71 -7.56 4.88
CA HIS A 22 7.12 -8.66 4.03
C HIS A 22 7.16 -9.96 4.83
N PHE A 23 6.49 -10.98 4.33
CA PHE A 23 6.46 -12.32 4.91
C PHE A 23 6.80 -13.36 3.85
N GLU A 24 7.65 -14.30 4.21
CA GLU A 24 8.01 -15.44 3.38
C GLU A 24 8.03 -16.73 4.22
N PRO A 25 7.82 -17.90 3.62
CA PRO A 25 7.96 -19.18 4.32
C PRO A 25 9.38 -19.37 4.89
N GLU A 26 9.50 -20.12 5.98
CA GLU A 26 10.80 -20.40 6.61
C GLU A 26 11.82 -21.01 5.63
N ASN A 27 11.35 -21.84 4.69
CA ASN A 27 12.17 -22.51 3.68
C ASN A 27 11.94 -21.92 2.28
N ALA A 28 11.79 -20.59 2.17
CA ALA A 28 11.57 -19.92 0.90
C ALA A 28 12.71 -20.21 -0.10
N THR A 29 12.34 -20.52 -1.33
CA THR A 29 13.25 -20.80 -2.45
C THR A 29 13.36 -19.65 -3.44
N GLY A 30 12.51 -18.62 -3.26
CA GLY A 30 12.35 -17.49 -4.17
C GLY A 30 11.49 -17.80 -5.41
N ARG A 31 10.77 -18.92 -5.39
CA ARG A 31 9.84 -19.35 -6.47
C ARG A 31 8.39 -19.44 -6.01
N GLU A 32 8.14 -19.11 -4.77
CA GLU A 32 6.83 -19.12 -4.17
C GLU A 32 5.93 -18.08 -4.83
N ALA A 33 4.63 -18.39 -4.94
CA ALA A 33 3.64 -17.42 -5.37
C ALA A 33 3.65 -16.21 -4.42
N ARG A 34 3.51 -15.01 -5.00
CA ARG A 34 3.55 -13.75 -4.27
C ARG A 34 2.21 -13.05 -4.32
N LEU A 35 1.67 -12.74 -3.14
CA LEU A 35 0.49 -11.92 -2.94
C LEU A 35 0.89 -10.53 -2.45
N SER A 36 0.39 -9.48 -3.08
CA SER A 36 0.46 -8.10 -2.59
C SER A 36 -0.92 -7.62 -2.15
N LEU A 37 -1.01 -7.14 -0.91
CA LEU A 37 -2.20 -6.51 -0.34
C LEU A 37 -1.94 -5.02 -0.15
N VAL A 38 -2.71 -4.19 -0.85
CA VAL A 38 -2.58 -2.73 -0.83
C VAL A 38 -3.79 -2.11 -0.17
N THR A 39 -3.58 -1.11 0.70
CA THR A 39 -4.66 -0.34 1.31
C THR A 39 -4.20 1.07 1.66
N GLY A 40 -5.15 1.91 2.11
CA GLY A 40 -4.86 3.27 2.54
C GLY A 40 -4.48 4.20 1.39
N ILE A 41 -5.01 3.96 0.18
CA ILE A 41 -4.97 4.90 -0.94
C ILE A 41 -5.78 6.15 -0.58
N HIS A 42 -6.96 5.93 0.02
CA HIS A 42 -7.76 6.97 0.65
C HIS A 42 -7.53 6.94 2.16
N GLY A 43 -7.17 8.08 2.73
CA GLY A 43 -6.78 8.15 4.14
C GLY A 43 -7.95 8.06 5.13
N ASP A 44 -9.17 8.24 4.68
CA ASP A 44 -10.41 8.14 5.47
C ASP A 44 -11.06 6.73 5.44
N GLU A 45 -10.51 5.80 4.64
CA GLU A 45 -11.02 4.43 4.51
C GLU A 45 -10.19 3.47 5.37
N LEU A 46 -10.67 3.16 6.59
CA LEU A 46 -9.92 2.38 7.57
C LEU A 46 -10.18 0.87 7.53
N ASP A 47 -11.23 0.42 6.84
CA ASP A 47 -11.61 -1.00 6.81
C ASP A 47 -10.53 -1.88 6.18
N GLY A 48 -9.96 -1.44 5.05
CA GLY A 48 -8.85 -2.14 4.40
C GLY A 48 -7.62 -2.25 5.30
N GLN A 49 -7.34 -1.22 6.07
CA GLN A 49 -6.23 -1.22 7.03
C GLN A 49 -6.47 -2.21 8.17
N TYR A 50 -7.71 -2.32 8.66
CA TYR A 50 -8.07 -3.32 9.66
C TYR A 50 -7.92 -4.74 9.11
N VAL A 51 -8.36 -4.99 7.87
CA VAL A 51 -8.15 -6.28 7.19
C VAL A 51 -6.65 -6.60 7.10
N CYS A 52 -5.84 -5.66 6.64
CA CYS A 52 -4.38 -5.85 6.57
C CYS A 52 -3.75 -6.11 7.95
N TYR A 53 -4.21 -5.41 8.98
CA TYR A 53 -3.76 -5.64 10.35
C TYR A 53 -4.08 -7.08 10.80
N GLU A 54 -5.29 -7.57 10.56
CA GLU A 54 -5.68 -8.94 10.91
C GLU A 54 -4.89 -9.99 10.12
N VAL A 55 -4.65 -9.76 8.82
CA VAL A 55 -3.79 -10.65 8.01
C VAL A 55 -2.38 -10.72 8.60
N ILE A 56 -1.77 -9.57 8.90
CA ILE A 56 -0.44 -9.51 9.53
C ILE A 56 -0.44 -10.25 10.86
N ARG A 57 -1.47 -10.07 11.67
CA ARG A 57 -1.62 -10.72 12.98
C ARG A 57 -1.71 -12.25 12.84
N GLN A 58 -2.50 -12.73 11.88
CA GLN A 58 -2.65 -14.17 11.63
C GLN A 58 -1.35 -14.80 11.11
N ILE A 59 -0.67 -14.16 10.16
CA ILE A 59 0.61 -14.67 9.66
C ILE A 59 1.65 -14.77 10.79
N LYS A 60 1.71 -13.74 11.65
CA LYS A 60 2.62 -13.75 12.81
C LYS A 60 2.27 -14.80 13.86
N ALA A 61 0.99 -15.11 14.03
CA ALA A 61 0.53 -16.12 14.97
C ALA A 61 0.75 -17.55 14.45
N HIS A 62 0.71 -17.74 13.14
CA HIS A 62 0.78 -19.03 12.47
C HIS A 62 1.73 -19.01 11.27
N PRO A 63 3.02 -18.69 11.47
CA PRO A 63 3.99 -18.59 10.38
C PRO A 63 4.18 -19.92 9.63
N GLU A 64 3.93 -21.05 10.30
CA GLU A 64 4.02 -22.39 9.75
C GLU A 64 2.98 -22.68 8.65
N LEU A 65 1.90 -21.89 8.58
CA LEU A 65 0.86 -22.03 7.56
C LEU A 65 1.19 -21.26 6.27
N LEU A 66 2.23 -20.42 6.30
CA LEU A 66 2.61 -19.60 5.15
C LEU A 66 3.33 -20.46 4.11
N THR A 67 2.77 -20.57 2.92
CA THR A 67 3.33 -21.35 1.80
C THR A 67 3.78 -20.46 0.63
N GLY A 68 3.47 -19.17 0.67
CA GLY A 68 3.84 -18.19 -0.34
C GLY A 68 4.39 -16.91 0.28
N THR A 69 4.85 -16.00 -0.55
CA THR A 69 5.27 -14.66 -0.12
C THR A 69 4.05 -13.74 -0.02
N VAL A 70 3.96 -13.00 1.07
CA VAL A 70 2.91 -12.00 1.28
C VAL A 70 3.54 -10.66 1.61
N ASP A 71 3.26 -9.67 0.76
CA ASP A 71 3.59 -8.27 1.00
C ASP A 71 2.32 -7.49 1.35
N VAL A 72 2.33 -6.81 2.49
CA VAL A 72 1.21 -6.01 2.94
C VAL A 72 1.62 -4.54 3.03
N TYR A 73 0.95 -3.69 2.26
CA TYR A 73 1.16 -2.23 2.20
C TYR A 73 0.02 -1.56 2.99
N PRO A 74 0.20 -1.30 4.29
CA PRO A 74 -0.91 -0.91 5.15
C PRO A 74 -1.40 0.51 4.93
N CYS A 75 -0.60 1.36 4.27
CA CYS A 75 -0.99 2.73 3.97
C CYS A 75 -0.16 3.33 2.84
N ILE A 76 -0.81 3.63 1.72
CA ILE A 76 -0.18 4.30 0.56
C ILE A 76 -0.26 5.83 0.68
N ASN A 77 -1.24 6.35 1.41
CA ASN A 77 -1.44 7.78 1.64
C ASN A 77 -1.37 8.11 3.14
N PRO A 78 -0.18 8.09 3.75
CA PRO A 78 -0.03 8.34 5.18
C PRO A 78 -0.44 9.76 5.60
N LEU A 79 -0.27 10.77 4.74
CA LEU A 79 -0.70 12.13 5.04
C LEU A 79 -2.22 12.25 5.08
N GLY A 80 -2.91 11.60 4.14
CA GLY A 80 -4.37 11.53 4.15
C GLY A 80 -4.88 10.81 5.38
N MET A 81 -4.24 9.70 5.76
CA MET A 81 -4.60 8.94 6.95
C MET A 81 -4.45 9.76 8.24
N ASP A 82 -3.34 10.46 8.41
CA ASP A 82 -3.09 11.30 9.59
C ASP A 82 -4.14 12.40 9.75
N MET A 83 -4.67 12.89 8.64
CA MET A 83 -5.68 13.95 8.63
C MET A 83 -7.11 13.44 8.47
N GLY A 84 -7.33 12.14 8.30
CA GLY A 84 -8.64 11.57 8.00
C GLY A 84 -9.23 12.11 6.70
N ALA A 85 -8.38 12.38 5.72
CA ALA A 85 -8.75 12.94 4.42
C ALA A 85 -8.65 11.88 3.32
N ARG A 86 -9.59 11.92 2.36
CA ARG A 86 -9.61 11.01 1.22
C ARG A 86 -8.32 11.14 0.38
N GLY A 87 -8.03 12.33 -0.08
CA GLY A 87 -6.87 12.62 -0.91
C GLY A 87 -5.60 12.97 -0.14
N ILE A 88 -4.59 13.45 -0.86
CA ILE A 88 -3.38 14.02 -0.27
C ILE A 88 -3.69 15.45 0.15
N PRO A 89 -3.65 15.77 1.46
CA PRO A 89 -4.23 17.00 2.00
C PRO A 89 -3.69 18.31 1.40
N MET A 90 -2.40 18.36 1.07
CA MET A 90 -1.77 19.58 0.55
C MET A 90 -2.12 19.89 -0.92
N PHE A 91 -2.59 18.89 -1.66
CA PHE A 91 -2.77 18.97 -3.11
C PHE A 91 -4.21 18.69 -3.54
N ASP A 92 -5.08 18.32 -2.60
CA ASP A 92 -6.45 17.83 -2.88
C ASP A 92 -6.46 16.78 -4.02
N LEU A 93 -5.46 15.89 -3.99
CA LEU A 93 -5.19 14.94 -5.04
C LEU A 93 -5.65 13.55 -4.61
N ASP A 94 -6.54 12.94 -5.39
CA ASP A 94 -6.93 11.54 -5.22
C ASP A 94 -5.81 10.64 -5.73
N MET A 95 -5.13 9.96 -4.80
CA MET A 95 -4.01 9.06 -5.11
C MET A 95 -4.42 7.93 -6.07
N ASN A 96 -5.67 7.49 -6.04
CA ASN A 96 -6.19 6.46 -6.95
C ASN A 96 -6.17 6.90 -8.44
N ARG A 97 -6.15 8.20 -8.70
CA ARG A 97 -6.09 8.79 -10.05
C ARG A 97 -4.65 8.99 -10.55
N VAL A 98 -3.66 8.77 -9.68
CA VAL A 98 -2.24 9.03 -9.99
C VAL A 98 -1.55 7.81 -10.57
N PHE A 99 -1.99 6.61 -10.19
CA PHE A 99 -1.40 5.37 -10.69
C PHE A 99 -1.48 5.25 -12.23
N PRO A 100 -0.45 4.71 -12.90
CA PRO A 100 0.73 4.02 -12.36
C PRO A 100 1.86 4.95 -11.88
N GLY A 101 1.69 6.28 -11.98
CA GLY A 101 2.70 7.24 -11.59
C GLY A 101 3.80 7.49 -12.64
N ASP A 102 4.78 8.31 -12.26
CA ASP A 102 5.98 8.63 -13.05
C ASP A 102 7.16 8.84 -12.10
N ASN A 103 8.25 8.11 -12.30
CA ASN A 103 9.47 8.23 -11.49
C ASN A 103 10.14 9.62 -11.60
N ASN A 104 9.83 10.39 -12.63
CA ASN A 104 10.31 11.76 -12.82
C ASN A 104 9.24 12.82 -12.52
N GLY A 105 8.07 12.39 -12.08
CA GLY A 105 6.93 13.25 -11.80
C GLY A 105 6.98 13.95 -10.45
N ALA A 106 5.87 14.60 -10.10
CA ALA A 106 5.69 15.19 -8.78
C ALA A 106 5.66 14.11 -7.68
N MET A 107 5.71 14.53 -6.40
CA MET A 107 5.80 13.62 -5.25
C MET A 107 4.80 12.44 -5.32
N ALA A 108 3.53 12.72 -5.60
CA ALA A 108 2.50 11.69 -5.66
C ALA A 108 2.73 10.70 -6.80
N GLU A 109 3.13 11.19 -7.97
CA GLU A 109 3.44 10.37 -9.14
C GLU A 109 4.69 9.50 -8.90
N TYR A 110 5.71 10.05 -8.26
CA TYR A 110 6.90 9.31 -7.87
C TYR A 110 6.57 8.20 -6.87
N VAL A 111 5.79 8.51 -5.82
CA VAL A 111 5.36 7.51 -4.83
C VAL A 111 4.54 6.41 -5.48
N ALA A 112 3.58 6.76 -6.35
CA ALA A 112 2.77 5.78 -7.08
C ALA A 112 3.64 4.86 -7.94
N ALA A 113 4.60 5.41 -8.68
CA ALA A 113 5.50 4.64 -9.53
C ALA A 113 6.37 3.66 -8.72
N GLU A 114 6.93 4.10 -7.59
CA GLU A 114 7.74 3.25 -6.72
C GLU A 114 6.92 2.12 -6.08
N VAL A 115 5.67 2.39 -5.68
CA VAL A 115 4.75 1.35 -5.18
C VAL A 115 4.42 0.34 -6.29
N VAL A 116 4.12 0.81 -7.50
CA VAL A 116 3.88 -0.08 -8.66
C VAL A 116 5.11 -0.93 -8.96
N ASN A 117 6.31 -0.33 -8.99
CA ASN A 117 7.56 -1.05 -9.23
C ASN A 117 7.80 -2.16 -8.19
N ASP A 118 7.45 -1.91 -6.94
CA ASP A 118 7.61 -2.91 -5.87
C ASP A 118 6.55 -4.04 -5.96
N ILE A 119 5.34 -3.74 -6.46
CA ILE A 119 4.25 -4.71 -6.64
C ILE A 119 4.46 -5.56 -7.91
N ILE A 120 5.11 -5.04 -8.93
CA ILE A 120 5.38 -5.77 -10.19
C ILE A 120 6.07 -7.11 -9.87
N GLY A 121 5.56 -8.17 -10.50
CA GLY A 121 6.02 -9.54 -10.27
C GLY A 121 5.22 -10.30 -9.20
N SER A 122 4.21 -9.68 -8.58
CA SER A 122 3.23 -10.41 -7.78
C SER A 122 2.33 -11.25 -8.67
N ASP A 123 2.01 -12.47 -8.24
CA ASP A 123 1.04 -13.33 -8.93
C ASP A 123 -0.39 -12.83 -8.74
N LEU A 124 -0.65 -12.16 -7.61
CA LEU A 124 -1.91 -11.53 -7.30
C LEU A 124 -1.67 -10.23 -6.52
N CYS A 125 -2.35 -9.17 -6.92
CA CYS A 125 -2.43 -7.93 -6.17
C CYS A 125 -3.89 -7.63 -5.83
N ILE A 126 -4.17 -7.38 -4.55
CA ILE A 126 -5.49 -7.00 -4.05
C ILE A 126 -5.40 -5.58 -3.51
N ASP A 127 -6.19 -4.68 -4.07
CA ASP A 127 -6.39 -3.33 -3.55
C ASP A 127 -7.69 -3.29 -2.73
N CYS A 128 -7.55 -2.95 -1.46
CA CYS A 128 -8.66 -2.90 -0.52
C CYS A 128 -9.26 -1.50 -0.51
N LEU A 129 -10.08 -1.19 -1.50
CA LEU A 129 -10.86 0.04 -1.58
C LEU A 129 -12.28 -0.17 -1.03
N LEU A 130 -12.80 0.85 -0.34
CA LEU A 130 -14.21 0.90 0.03
C LEU A 130 -15.04 1.36 -1.17
N TYR A 131 -15.94 0.49 -1.61
CA TYR A 131 -17.00 0.86 -2.55
C TYR A 131 -18.19 1.38 -1.75
N THR A 132 -18.31 2.71 -1.65
CA THR A 132 -19.52 3.38 -1.15
C THR A 132 -20.48 3.66 -2.31
N SER A 133 -21.67 4.20 -2.03
CA SER A 133 -22.65 4.61 -3.05
C SER A 133 -22.08 5.60 -4.09
N ASP A 134 -21.02 6.30 -3.74
CA ASP A 134 -20.32 7.23 -4.62
C ASP A 134 -19.34 6.55 -5.57
N ALA A 135 -19.04 5.27 -5.35
CA ALA A 135 -18.18 4.49 -6.24
C ALA A 135 -18.77 4.26 -7.64
N ALA A 136 -20.08 4.46 -7.82
CA ALA A 136 -20.70 4.44 -9.15
C ALA A 136 -20.13 5.53 -10.08
N ASP A 137 -19.63 6.63 -9.52
CA ASP A 137 -19.00 7.72 -10.27
C ASP A 137 -17.56 7.37 -10.67
N ASP A 138 -16.92 6.42 -10.01
CA ASP A 138 -15.55 5.98 -10.31
C ASP A 138 -15.49 4.97 -11.46
N LEU A 139 -16.63 4.41 -11.88
CA LEU A 139 -16.73 3.45 -13.01
C LEU A 139 -16.94 4.14 -14.37
N THR A 140 -17.02 5.43 -14.40
CA THR A 140 -17.05 6.25 -15.61
C THR A 140 -15.73 6.94 -15.85
#